data_0100f10992ac18f107466d04328f297b
#
_entry.id   0100f10992ac18f107466d04328f297b
#
_cell.length_a   1.000
_cell.length_b   1.000
_cell.length_c   1.000
_cell.angle_alpha   90.00
_cell.angle_beta   90.00
_cell.angle_gamma   90.00
#
_symmetry.space_group_name_H-M   'P 1'
#
loop_
_entity.id
_entity.type
_entity.pdbx_description
1 polymer ?
#
loop_
_entity_poly.entity_id
_entity_poly.type
_entity_poly.pdbx_seq_one_letter_code
_entity_poly.pdbx_strand_id
1 'polypeptide(L)'
;SILHEKRREKFEEQKAQNSVRLEAKALKVAEAEALAWGGIPNILVTNQVVSPRKLARLAALARIAEVSVCVDDAAQIALIEAAAEAAGVRLPVLVEIDVGMARGGVEHGPPAVALAERIAASRHLRFGGLQAYHGSAQHKRAPEERASAIGEAVARSRRTVEQLRQRGLECPIVGGAGTGTFRHEAASGVYTEIQAGSYCFMDADYAANEDSPPFQQSLFVLSQVMSTAGPGIAVLDCGHKGVSVDSGMPLVWQRPGLRYAGASDEHGKIVIEDGSAPALGEKLRLV
;
A
#
# COMPACT_ATOMS: atom_id res chain seq x y z
N SER A 1 -9.31 -23.65 -21.32
CA SER A 1 -10.69 -24.12 -21.10
C SER A 1 -11.65 -23.00 -21.46
N ILE A 2 -12.79 -23.32 -22.02
CA ILE A 2 -13.85 -22.41 -22.50
C ILE A 2 -14.23 -21.34 -21.46
N LEU A 3 -14.12 -21.67 -20.18
CA LEU A 3 -14.39 -20.69 -19.08
C LEU A 3 -13.32 -19.60 -18.97
N HIS A 4 -12.08 -19.93 -19.32
CA HIS A 4 -10.94 -19.01 -19.28
C HIS A 4 -10.99 -18.05 -20.49
N GLU A 5 -11.40 -18.56 -21.63
CA GLU A 5 -11.58 -17.80 -22.87
C GLU A 5 -12.73 -16.78 -22.74
N LYS A 6 -13.90 -17.21 -22.25
CA LYS A 6 -15.06 -16.33 -22.01
C LYS A 6 -14.77 -15.23 -20.95
N ARG A 7 -13.96 -15.53 -19.92
CA ARG A 7 -13.54 -14.51 -18.95
C ARG A 7 -12.61 -13.49 -19.57
N ARG A 8 -11.71 -13.93 -20.45
CA ARG A 8 -10.78 -13.08 -21.18
C ARG A 8 -11.52 -12.17 -22.18
N GLU A 9 -12.44 -12.72 -22.95
CA GLU A 9 -13.27 -11.94 -23.88
C GLU A 9 -14.10 -10.88 -23.17
N LYS A 10 -14.79 -11.24 -22.08
CA LYS A 10 -15.57 -10.31 -21.27
C LYS A 10 -14.71 -9.20 -20.64
N PHE A 11 -13.47 -9.53 -20.29
CA PHE A 11 -12.50 -8.58 -19.74
C PHE A 11 -11.99 -7.62 -20.83
N GLU A 12 -11.70 -8.10 -22.03
CA GLU A 12 -11.27 -7.25 -23.17
C GLU A 12 -12.41 -6.35 -23.66
N GLU A 13 -13.66 -6.83 -23.65
CA GLU A 13 -14.84 -6.00 -23.93
C GLU A 13 -15.04 -4.89 -22.89
N GLN A 14 -14.86 -5.21 -21.61
CA GLN A 14 -14.98 -4.25 -20.52
C GLN A 14 -13.84 -3.20 -20.54
N LYS A 15 -12.64 -3.61 -20.98
CA LYS A 15 -11.48 -2.74 -21.20
C LYS A 15 -11.68 -1.80 -22.38
N ALA A 16 -12.35 -2.24 -23.44
CA ALA A 16 -12.69 -1.42 -24.60
C ALA A 16 -13.79 -0.40 -24.30
N GLN A 17 -14.71 -0.71 -23.39
CA GLN A 17 -15.83 0.17 -23.01
C GLN A 17 -15.47 1.22 -21.95
N ASN A 18 -14.49 0.95 -21.10
CA ASN A 18 -14.02 1.88 -20.08
C ASN A 18 -12.55 2.23 -20.36
N SER A 19 -12.26 3.48 -20.67
CA SER A 19 -10.90 4.01 -20.78
C SER A 19 -10.10 3.97 -19.46
N VAL A 20 -10.59 3.25 -18.44
CA VAL A 20 -9.95 3.07 -17.14
C VAL A 20 -8.97 1.91 -17.23
N ARG A 21 -7.68 2.21 -17.12
CA ARG A 21 -6.62 1.22 -17.00
C ARG A 21 -6.77 0.53 -15.64
N LEU A 22 -7.03 -0.79 -15.63
CA LEU A 22 -7.04 -1.57 -14.39
C LEU A 22 -5.61 -1.78 -13.90
N GLU A 23 -5.32 -1.26 -12.74
CA GLU A 23 -4.02 -1.34 -12.09
C GLU A 23 -4.17 -1.83 -10.65
N ALA A 24 -3.17 -2.57 -10.15
CA ALA A 24 -3.11 -2.97 -8.76
C ALA A 24 -1.70 -2.82 -8.20
N LYS A 25 -1.63 -2.59 -6.89
CA LYS A 25 -0.39 -2.57 -6.13
C LYS A 25 -0.31 -3.83 -5.27
N ALA A 26 0.85 -4.45 -5.27
CA ALA A 26 1.15 -5.61 -4.45
C ALA A 26 2.38 -5.32 -3.58
N LEU A 27 2.38 -5.82 -2.36
CA LEU A 27 3.54 -5.72 -1.47
C LEU A 27 4.43 -6.96 -1.58
N LYS A 28 3.88 -8.07 -2.04
CA LYS A 28 4.56 -9.36 -2.15
C LYS A 28 4.31 -9.99 -3.52
N VAL A 29 5.27 -10.80 -3.98
CA VAL A 29 5.13 -11.53 -5.25
C VAL A 29 3.91 -12.45 -5.25
N ALA A 30 3.58 -13.09 -4.12
CA ALA A 30 2.38 -13.94 -4.03
C ALA A 30 1.07 -13.16 -4.21
N GLU A 31 1.01 -11.90 -3.76
CA GLU A 31 -0.14 -11.03 -4.02
C GLU A 31 -0.23 -10.67 -5.52
N ALA A 32 0.93 -10.35 -6.13
CA ALA A 32 1.01 -10.08 -7.57
C ALA A 32 0.55 -11.30 -8.39
N GLU A 33 0.88 -12.52 -7.96
CA GLU A 33 0.38 -13.76 -8.59
C GLU A 33 -1.15 -13.85 -8.49
N ALA A 34 -1.71 -13.64 -7.29
CA ALA A 34 -3.16 -13.69 -7.10
C ALA A 34 -3.89 -12.66 -7.97
N LEU A 35 -3.35 -11.44 -8.07
CA LEU A 35 -3.89 -10.37 -8.90
C LEU A 35 -3.80 -10.71 -10.40
N ALA A 36 -2.64 -11.20 -10.86
CA ALA A 36 -2.45 -11.60 -12.27
C ALA A 36 -3.38 -12.75 -12.67
N TRP A 37 -3.49 -13.78 -11.83
CA TRP A 37 -4.44 -14.88 -12.05
C TRP A 37 -5.90 -14.43 -11.96
N GLY A 38 -6.18 -13.38 -11.18
CA GLY A 38 -7.48 -12.70 -11.13
C GLY A 38 -7.79 -11.86 -12.36
N GLY A 39 -6.84 -11.71 -13.29
CA GLY A 39 -7.03 -10.98 -14.55
C GLY A 39 -6.65 -9.50 -14.49
N ILE A 40 -5.93 -9.05 -13.47
CA ILE A 40 -5.41 -7.67 -13.41
C ILE A 40 -4.22 -7.56 -14.37
N PRO A 41 -4.29 -6.71 -15.40
CA PRO A 41 -3.29 -6.66 -16.47
C PRO A 41 -2.04 -5.85 -16.11
N ASN A 42 -2.11 -4.98 -15.11
CA ASN A 42 -1.02 -4.09 -14.73
C ASN A 42 -0.82 -4.11 -13.22
N ILE A 43 0.36 -4.54 -12.78
CA ILE A 43 0.66 -4.79 -11.37
C ILE A 43 2.03 -4.19 -11.04
N LEU A 44 2.08 -3.34 -10.03
CA LEU A 44 3.33 -2.88 -9.45
C LEU A 44 3.55 -3.55 -8.09
N VAL A 45 4.66 -4.28 -7.96
CA VAL A 45 5.16 -4.72 -6.66
C VAL A 45 5.93 -3.55 -6.03
N THR A 46 5.26 -2.83 -5.12
CA THR A 46 5.80 -1.63 -4.45
C THR A 46 6.77 -2.02 -3.33
N ASN A 47 7.69 -2.92 -3.62
CA ASN A 47 8.66 -3.42 -2.66
C ASN A 47 9.88 -3.98 -3.40
N GLN A 48 11.01 -4.07 -2.69
CA GLN A 48 12.22 -4.71 -3.18
C GLN A 48 12.10 -6.23 -3.08
N VAL A 49 12.53 -6.92 -4.15
CA VAL A 49 12.53 -8.38 -4.21
C VAL A 49 13.97 -8.86 -4.45
N VAL A 50 14.53 -9.55 -3.48
CA VAL A 50 15.94 -10.01 -3.54
C VAL A 50 16.08 -11.54 -3.58
N SER A 51 15.02 -12.29 -3.30
CA SER A 51 15.07 -13.76 -3.34
C SER A 51 15.04 -14.24 -4.80
N PRO A 52 16.04 -15.02 -5.27
CA PRO A 52 16.06 -15.55 -6.64
C PRO A 52 14.80 -16.34 -7.00
N ARG A 53 14.28 -17.14 -6.06
CA ARG A 53 13.04 -17.89 -6.25
C ARG A 53 11.82 -16.98 -6.47
N LYS A 54 11.73 -15.89 -5.72
CA LYS A 54 10.64 -14.90 -5.88
C LYS A 54 10.80 -14.12 -7.18
N LEU A 55 12.02 -13.77 -7.56
CA LEU A 55 12.32 -13.08 -8.81
C LEU A 55 11.98 -13.94 -10.04
N ALA A 56 12.29 -15.23 -10.01
CA ALA A 56 11.87 -16.15 -11.08
C ALA A 56 10.34 -16.21 -11.24
N ARG A 57 9.59 -16.22 -10.12
CA ARG A 57 8.13 -16.17 -10.14
C ARG A 57 7.61 -14.83 -10.68
N LEU A 58 8.20 -13.72 -10.25
CA LEU A 58 7.86 -12.38 -10.72
C LEU A 58 8.09 -12.27 -12.25
N ALA A 59 9.23 -12.72 -12.74
CA ALA A 59 9.55 -12.69 -14.17
C ALA A 59 8.58 -13.57 -14.99
N ALA A 60 8.15 -14.72 -14.44
CA ALA A 60 7.17 -15.57 -15.09
C ALA A 60 5.79 -14.88 -15.24
N LEU A 61 5.39 -14.02 -14.31
CA LEU A 61 4.14 -13.25 -14.39
C LEU A 61 4.12 -12.27 -15.57
N ALA A 62 5.28 -11.78 -16.00
CA ALA A 62 5.37 -10.86 -17.15
C ALA A 62 4.87 -11.45 -18.47
N ARG A 63 4.60 -12.75 -18.52
CA ARG A 63 3.98 -13.42 -19.68
C ARG A 63 2.46 -13.28 -19.75
N ILE A 64 1.82 -12.91 -18.63
CA ILE A 64 0.36 -12.82 -18.52
C ILE A 64 -0.14 -11.45 -18.04
N ALA A 65 0.74 -10.62 -17.49
CA ALA A 65 0.43 -9.27 -17.04
C ALA A 65 1.67 -8.36 -17.19
N GLU A 66 1.48 -7.06 -17.27
CA GLU A 66 2.57 -6.10 -17.13
C GLU A 66 2.90 -5.97 -15.63
N VAL A 67 4.04 -6.55 -15.21
CA VAL A 67 4.45 -6.57 -13.81
C VAL A 67 5.71 -5.74 -13.62
N SER A 68 5.64 -4.77 -12.73
CA SER A 68 6.76 -3.89 -12.35
C SER A 68 7.21 -4.16 -10.92
N VAL A 69 8.43 -3.73 -10.58
CA VAL A 69 9.01 -3.91 -9.25
C VAL A 69 9.86 -2.71 -8.87
N CYS A 70 10.02 -2.44 -7.58
CA CYS A 70 10.86 -1.36 -7.06
C CYS A 70 12.27 -1.83 -6.73
N VAL A 71 13.23 -0.91 -6.87
CA VAL A 71 14.63 -1.09 -6.47
C VAL A 71 15.16 0.17 -5.81
N ASP A 72 16.13 0.02 -4.92
CA ASP A 72 16.88 1.10 -4.29
C ASP A 72 18.38 0.80 -4.20
N ASP A 73 18.84 -0.30 -4.81
CA ASP A 73 20.22 -0.73 -4.85
C ASP A 73 20.60 -1.34 -6.20
N ALA A 74 21.85 -1.10 -6.61
CA ALA A 74 22.40 -1.61 -7.87
C ALA A 74 22.50 -3.14 -7.94
N ALA A 75 22.66 -3.82 -6.81
CA ALA A 75 22.70 -5.28 -6.76
C ALA A 75 21.31 -5.88 -7.03
N GLN A 76 20.24 -5.22 -6.60
CA GLN A 76 18.87 -5.65 -6.89
C GLN A 76 18.59 -5.60 -8.40
N ILE A 77 19.09 -4.56 -9.10
CA ILE A 77 18.97 -4.44 -10.56
C ILE A 77 19.58 -5.67 -11.24
N ALA A 78 20.79 -6.07 -10.83
CA ALA A 78 21.47 -7.25 -11.39
C ALA A 78 20.68 -8.55 -11.15
N LEU A 79 20.10 -8.71 -9.96
CA LEU A 79 19.27 -9.88 -9.64
C LEU A 79 17.99 -9.95 -10.49
N ILE A 80 17.31 -8.81 -10.68
CA ILE A 80 16.09 -8.72 -11.48
C ILE A 80 16.43 -8.94 -12.97
N GLU A 81 17.52 -8.35 -13.45
CA GLU A 81 17.99 -8.52 -14.83
C GLU A 81 18.27 -9.99 -15.16
N ALA A 82 18.99 -10.70 -14.29
CA ALA A 82 19.25 -12.13 -14.46
C ALA A 82 17.97 -12.97 -14.49
N ALA A 83 17.00 -12.65 -13.65
CA ALA A 83 15.71 -13.35 -13.65
C ALA A 83 14.87 -13.05 -14.91
N ALA A 84 14.88 -11.81 -15.39
CA ALA A 84 14.20 -11.39 -16.60
C ALA A 84 14.84 -12.03 -17.84
N GLU A 85 16.16 -12.07 -17.91
CA GLU A 85 16.93 -12.76 -18.97
C GLU A 85 16.59 -14.24 -19.02
N ALA A 86 16.66 -14.93 -17.88
CA ALA A 86 16.32 -16.35 -17.78
C ALA A 86 14.88 -16.68 -18.20
N ALA A 87 13.96 -15.75 -17.96
CA ALA A 87 12.56 -15.89 -18.37
C ALA A 87 12.29 -15.44 -19.82
N GLY A 88 13.24 -14.79 -20.48
CA GLY A 88 13.09 -14.19 -21.82
C GLY A 88 12.07 -13.05 -21.87
N VAL A 89 12.00 -12.24 -20.82
CA VAL A 89 11.05 -11.12 -20.69
C VAL A 89 11.79 -9.80 -20.48
N ARG A 90 11.04 -8.70 -20.59
CA ARG A 90 11.52 -7.36 -20.25
C ARG A 90 10.65 -6.76 -19.15
N LEU A 91 11.25 -6.48 -17.98
CA LEU A 91 10.53 -5.99 -16.81
C LEU A 91 10.66 -4.47 -16.65
N PRO A 92 9.54 -3.76 -16.42
CA PRO A 92 9.58 -2.38 -15.92
C PRO A 92 10.08 -2.36 -14.47
N VAL A 93 11.00 -1.44 -14.17
CA VAL A 93 11.57 -1.27 -12.84
C VAL A 93 11.49 0.19 -12.42
N LEU A 94 10.98 0.45 -11.24
CA LEU A 94 10.91 1.78 -10.64
C LEU A 94 12.04 1.93 -9.63
N VAL A 95 12.65 3.10 -9.57
CA VAL A 95 13.60 3.45 -8.51
C VAL A 95 12.82 4.01 -7.34
N GLU A 96 12.92 3.39 -6.17
CA GLU A 96 12.37 3.93 -4.94
C GLU A 96 13.33 4.96 -4.36
N ILE A 97 12.82 6.16 -4.06
CA ILE A 97 13.56 7.25 -3.44
C ILE A 97 13.06 7.51 -2.02
N ASP A 98 13.97 7.76 -1.10
CA ASP A 98 13.59 8.22 0.24
C ASP A 98 13.13 9.68 0.18
N VAL A 99 11.84 9.86 0.45
CA VAL A 99 11.21 11.18 0.48
C VAL A 99 10.93 11.67 1.90
N GLY A 100 11.49 11.01 2.92
CA GLY A 100 11.40 11.41 4.32
C GLY A 100 10.90 10.34 5.27
N MET A 101 10.71 9.11 4.80
CA MET A 101 10.27 8.01 5.65
C MET A 101 11.43 7.26 6.32
N ALA A 102 12.64 7.28 5.73
CA ALA A 102 13.81 6.54 6.21
C ALA A 102 13.54 5.03 6.42
N ARG A 103 12.77 4.40 5.52
CA ARG A 103 12.45 2.97 5.56
C ARG A 103 13.21 2.18 4.50
N GLY A 104 13.04 2.55 3.25
CA GLY A 104 13.69 2.07 2.05
C GLY A 104 13.80 3.23 1.08
N GLY A 105 14.41 2.98 -0.06
CA GLY A 105 14.65 4.01 -1.06
C GLY A 105 16.07 4.57 -1.00
N VAL A 106 16.63 4.78 -2.19
CA VAL A 106 17.91 5.47 -2.34
C VAL A 106 17.73 6.97 -2.09
N GLU A 107 18.80 7.68 -1.76
CA GLU A 107 18.76 9.14 -1.70
C GLU A 107 18.25 9.73 -3.01
N HIS A 108 17.38 10.74 -2.91
CA HIS A 108 16.83 11.42 -4.08
C HIS A 108 17.93 12.16 -4.87
N GLY A 109 17.70 12.43 -6.16
CA GLY A 109 18.63 13.14 -7.02
C GLY A 109 19.69 12.22 -7.64
N PRO A 110 21.01 12.58 -7.61
CA PRO A 110 22.03 11.87 -8.40
C PRO A 110 22.11 10.36 -8.15
N PRO A 111 22.00 9.84 -6.90
CA PRO A 111 22.01 8.39 -6.67
C PRO A 111 20.84 7.66 -7.34
N ALA A 112 19.65 8.24 -7.31
CA ALA A 112 18.48 7.69 -7.98
C ALA A 112 18.61 7.73 -9.51
N VAL A 113 19.20 8.80 -10.05
CA VAL A 113 19.49 8.93 -11.48
C VAL A 113 20.45 7.85 -11.95
N ALA A 114 21.51 7.57 -11.18
CA ALA A 114 22.49 6.51 -11.51
C ALA A 114 21.83 5.12 -11.60
N LEU A 115 20.90 4.80 -10.70
CA LEU A 115 20.14 3.55 -10.77
C LEU A 115 19.22 3.52 -12.02
N ALA A 116 18.56 4.62 -12.32
CA ALA A 116 17.69 4.74 -13.51
C ALA A 116 18.49 4.58 -14.82
N GLU A 117 19.66 5.19 -14.93
CA GLU A 117 20.58 5.02 -16.08
C GLU A 117 21.01 3.56 -16.24
N ARG A 118 21.33 2.88 -15.13
CA ARG A 118 21.68 1.46 -15.16
C ARG A 118 20.52 0.57 -15.62
N ILE A 119 19.31 0.85 -15.15
CA ILE A 119 18.10 0.13 -15.62
C ILE A 119 17.87 0.38 -17.10
N ALA A 120 17.99 1.63 -17.55
CA ALA A 120 17.78 2.01 -18.96
C ALA A 120 18.79 1.39 -19.92
N ALA A 121 20.03 1.14 -19.46
CA ALA A 121 21.08 0.47 -20.22
C ALA A 121 20.86 -1.05 -20.37
N SER A 122 19.98 -1.66 -19.58
CA SER A 122 19.69 -3.09 -19.63
C SER A 122 18.85 -3.47 -20.85
N ARG A 123 19.11 -4.65 -21.40
CA ARG A 123 18.29 -5.24 -22.48
C ARG A 123 17.00 -5.88 -21.95
N HIS A 124 17.03 -6.34 -20.70
CA HIS A 124 15.96 -7.10 -20.06
C HIS A 124 15.13 -6.27 -19.08
N LEU A 125 15.52 -5.00 -18.85
CA LEU A 125 14.79 -4.09 -18.00
C LEU A 125 14.33 -2.85 -18.78
N ARG A 126 13.36 -2.14 -18.21
CA ARG A 126 12.90 -0.84 -18.69
C ARG A 126 12.72 0.07 -17.48
N PHE A 127 13.30 1.27 -17.51
CA PHE A 127 13.00 2.26 -16.49
C PHE A 127 11.52 2.64 -16.55
N GLY A 128 10.82 2.44 -15.46
CA GLY A 128 9.37 2.65 -15.33
C GLY A 128 9.02 3.97 -14.64
N GLY A 129 9.95 4.54 -13.87
CA GLY A 129 9.71 5.76 -13.10
C GLY A 129 10.23 5.69 -11.67
N LEU A 130 9.63 6.47 -10.80
CA LEU A 130 10.00 6.60 -9.38
C LEU A 130 8.88 6.07 -8.47
N GLN A 131 9.27 5.40 -7.40
CA GLN A 131 8.45 5.14 -6.23
C GLN A 131 8.85 6.14 -5.14
N ALA A 132 7.88 6.92 -4.63
CA ALA A 132 8.13 8.05 -3.74
C ALA A 132 7.08 8.12 -2.63
N TYR A 133 6.97 7.05 -1.84
CA TYR A 133 5.93 6.92 -0.80
C TYR A 133 6.41 7.43 0.56
N HIS A 134 5.64 8.32 1.18
CA HIS A 134 5.90 8.85 2.52
C HIS A 134 4.92 8.30 3.55
N GLY A 135 5.19 7.09 4.08
CA GLY A 135 4.29 6.39 4.99
C GLY A 135 4.06 7.10 6.32
N SER A 136 5.10 7.63 6.97
CA SER A 136 4.97 8.29 8.27
C SER A 136 4.17 9.60 8.19
N ALA A 137 4.05 10.24 7.03
CA ALA A 137 3.20 11.41 6.84
C ALA A 137 1.71 11.09 6.98
N GLN A 138 1.31 9.82 6.70
CA GLN A 138 -0.08 9.40 6.75
C GLN A 138 -0.70 9.51 8.16
N HIS A 139 0.13 9.43 9.20
CA HIS A 139 -0.28 9.37 10.61
C HIS A 139 -0.10 10.69 11.36
N LYS A 140 0.28 11.76 10.66
CA LYS A 140 0.32 13.11 11.23
C LYS A 140 -1.10 13.63 11.38
N ARG A 141 -1.48 14.03 12.61
CA ARG A 141 -2.87 14.42 12.90
C ARG A 141 -3.22 15.80 12.34
N ALA A 142 -2.34 16.77 12.47
CA ALA A 142 -2.56 18.12 11.97
C ALA A 142 -2.40 18.19 10.43
N PRO A 143 -3.33 18.84 9.72
CA PRO A 143 -3.29 18.98 8.25
C PRO A 143 -2.02 19.69 7.76
N GLU A 144 -1.58 20.71 8.51
CA GLU A 144 -0.40 21.52 8.16
C GLU A 144 0.89 20.67 8.23
N GLU A 145 1.00 19.76 9.20
CA GLU A 145 2.13 18.85 9.30
C GLU A 145 2.17 17.86 8.14
N ARG A 146 1.00 17.35 7.72
CA ARG A 146 0.89 16.50 6.53
C ARG A 146 1.28 17.26 5.27
N ALA A 147 0.73 18.47 5.09
CA ALA A 147 1.03 19.33 3.96
C ALA A 147 2.52 19.65 3.86
N SER A 148 3.17 19.99 4.99
CA SER A 148 4.60 20.28 5.05
C SER A 148 5.44 19.06 4.67
N ALA A 149 5.16 17.89 5.27
CA ALA A 149 5.90 16.65 4.98
C ALA A 149 5.76 16.23 3.51
N ILE A 150 4.57 16.34 2.94
CA ILE A 150 4.36 16.02 1.54
C ILE A 150 4.94 17.09 0.61
N GLY A 151 4.92 18.35 1.01
CA GLY A 151 5.59 19.43 0.27
C GLY A 151 7.09 19.16 0.08
N GLU A 152 7.77 18.65 1.10
CA GLU A 152 9.17 18.22 1.01
C GLU A 152 9.33 16.99 0.10
N ALA A 153 8.47 15.99 0.23
CA ALA A 153 8.47 14.79 -0.62
C ALA A 153 8.29 15.15 -2.10
N VAL A 154 7.34 16.04 -2.40
CA VAL A 154 7.11 16.59 -3.74
C VAL A 154 8.34 17.32 -4.27
N ALA A 155 9.01 18.14 -3.45
CA ALA A 155 10.21 18.87 -3.87
C ALA A 155 11.38 17.91 -4.19
N ARG A 156 11.58 16.86 -3.39
CA ARG A 156 12.60 15.81 -3.64
C ARG A 156 12.30 15.05 -4.94
N SER A 157 11.06 14.63 -5.11
CA SER A 157 10.60 13.92 -6.32
C SER A 157 10.76 14.79 -7.58
N ARG A 158 10.34 16.05 -7.53
CA ARG A 158 10.46 17.01 -8.65
C ARG A 158 11.91 17.18 -9.08
N ARG A 159 12.82 17.43 -8.13
CA ARG A 159 14.25 17.57 -8.42
C ARG A 159 14.81 16.32 -9.10
N THR A 160 14.41 15.13 -8.64
CA THR A 160 14.87 13.87 -9.23
C THR A 160 14.34 13.70 -10.65
N VAL A 161 13.06 14.00 -10.89
CA VAL A 161 12.45 13.98 -12.24
C VAL A 161 13.14 14.96 -13.19
N GLU A 162 13.44 16.17 -12.74
CA GLU A 162 14.17 17.17 -13.52
C GLU A 162 15.56 16.68 -13.93
N GLN A 163 16.30 16.04 -13.01
CA GLN A 163 17.62 15.47 -13.28
C GLN A 163 17.54 14.26 -14.24
N LEU A 164 16.55 13.39 -14.11
CA LEU A 164 16.30 12.29 -15.04
C LEU A 164 16.08 12.85 -16.46
N ARG A 165 15.25 13.89 -16.58
CA ARG A 165 14.97 14.55 -17.86
C ARG A 165 16.23 15.15 -18.49
N GLN A 166 17.11 15.76 -17.69
CA GLN A 166 18.41 16.28 -18.16
C GLN A 166 19.32 15.18 -18.71
N ARG A 167 19.13 13.94 -18.30
CA ARG A 167 19.84 12.75 -18.81
C ARG A 167 19.10 12.05 -19.94
N GLY A 168 18.02 12.64 -20.45
CA GLY A 168 17.21 12.06 -21.54
C GLY A 168 16.35 10.88 -21.10
N LEU A 169 16.12 10.71 -19.78
CA LEU A 169 15.26 9.66 -19.23
C LEU A 169 13.88 10.22 -18.92
N GLU A 170 12.86 9.65 -19.57
CA GLU A 170 11.48 9.93 -19.23
C GLU A 170 11.10 9.22 -17.94
N CYS A 171 10.31 9.92 -17.09
CA CYS A 171 9.80 9.37 -15.84
C CYS A 171 8.26 9.34 -15.91
N PRO A 172 7.66 8.34 -16.55
CA PRO A 172 6.21 8.29 -16.77
C PRO A 172 5.43 8.08 -15.49
N ILE A 173 6.02 7.38 -14.50
CA ILE A 173 5.40 7.13 -13.21
C ILE A 173 6.20 7.83 -12.12
N VAL A 174 5.50 8.62 -11.31
CA VAL A 174 5.90 9.02 -9.97
C VAL A 174 4.79 8.56 -9.05
N GLY A 175 4.99 7.40 -8.44
CA GLY A 175 4.00 6.72 -7.63
C GLY A 175 4.20 6.97 -6.14
N GLY A 176 3.12 7.10 -5.40
CA GLY A 176 3.14 7.29 -3.95
C GLY A 176 1.77 7.66 -3.41
N ALA A 177 1.75 8.40 -2.33
CA ALA A 177 0.56 8.79 -1.60
C ALA A 177 -0.16 7.65 -0.86
N GLY A 178 -0.80 7.99 0.22
CA GLY A 178 -1.69 7.11 0.97
C GLY A 178 -3.02 7.79 1.24
N THR A 179 -3.91 7.11 1.95
CA THR A 179 -5.26 7.60 2.24
C THR A 179 -5.26 8.92 3.02
N GLY A 180 -4.25 9.18 3.87
CA GLY A 180 -4.16 10.39 4.67
C GLY A 180 -3.62 11.62 3.94
N THR A 181 -2.97 11.46 2.77
CA THR A 181 -2.24 12.56 2.12
C THR A 181 -2.55 12.75 0.64
N PHE A 182 -3.20 11.81 -0.01
CA PHE A 182 -3.36 11.74 -1.47
C PHE A 182 -3.77 13.06 -2.14
N ARG A 183 -4.50 13.94 -1.44
CA ARG A 183 -4.92 15.24 -1.97
C ARG A 183 -3.73 16.15 -2.26
N HIS A 184 -2.69 16.09 -1.42
CA HIS A 184 -1.48 16.92 -1.56
C HIS A 184 -0.65 16.42 -2.75
N GLU A 185 -0.43 15.11 -2.86
CA GLU A 185 0.31 14.53 -3.98
C GLU A 185 -0.44 14.73 -5.31
N ALA A 186 -1.75 14.49 -5.35
CA ALA A 186 -2.58 14.69 -6.55
C ALA A 186 -2.55 16.15 -7.02
N ALA A 187 -2.56 17.11 -6.11
CA ALA A 187 -2.49 18.53 -6.44
C ALA A 187 -1.08 19.02 -6.82
N SER A 188 -0.03 18.22 -6.60
CA SER A 188 1.37 18.63 -6.75
C SER A 188 1.82 18.89 -8.19
N GLY A 189 1.16 18.26 -9.17
CA GLY A 189 1.60 18.22 -10.57
C GLY A 189 2.90 17.42 -10.78
N VAL A 190 3.36 16.64 -9.79
CA VAL A 190 4.55 15.79 -9.86
C VAL A 190 4.18 14.31 -9.81
N TYR A 191 3.32 13.93 -8.88
CA TYR A 191 2.83 12.57 -8.76
C TYR A 191 1.84 12.27 -9.90
N THR A 192 2.05 11.16 -10.56
CA THR A 192 1.22 10.68 -11.67
C THR A 192 0.37 9.49 -11.28
N GLU A 193 0.66 8.88 -10.11
CA GLU A 193 -0.01 7.69 -9.63
C GLU A 193 -0.23 7.78 -8.11
N ILE A 194 -1.47 7.53 -7.68
CA ILE A 194 -1.89 7.53 -6.27
C ILE A 194 -2.04 6.08 -5.81
N GLN A 195 -1.44 5.76 -4.65
CA GLN A 195 -1.37 4.39 -4.11
C GLN A 195 -2.16 4.24 -2.81
N ALA A 196 -3.21 5.03 -2.62
CA ALA A 196 -4.10 4.93 -1.47
C ALA A 196 -4.80 3.56 -1.45
N GLY A 197 -4.86 2.92 -0.28
CA GLY A 197 -5.46 1.59 -0.10
C GLY A 197 -6.51 1.56 1.01
N SER A 198 -6.23 2.12 2.19
CA SER A 198 -7.10 2.06 3.37
C SER A 198 -8.47 2.72 3.15
N TYR A 199 -8.61 3.64 2.20
CA TYR A 199 -9.89 4.30 1.89
C TYR A 199 -11.02 3.31 1.56
N CYS A 200 -10.69 2.11 1.09
CA CYS A 200 -11.69 1.08 0.75
C CYS A 200 -12.47 0.59 1.96
N PHE A 201 -11.83 0.59 3.13
CA PHE A 201 -12.38 0.05 4.37
C PHE A 201 -12.36 1.06 5.50
N MET A 202 -11.43 2.00 5.48
CA MET A 202 -11.01 2.88 6.56
C MET A 202 -10.51 2.09 7.78
N ASP A 203 -10.02 2.81 8.76
CA ASP A 203 -9.60 2.31 10.07
C ASP A 203 -9.61 3.44 11.11
N ALA A 204 -9.43 3.09 12.37
CA ALA A 204 -9.46 4.03 13.48
C ALA A 204 -8.30 5.03 13.43
N ASP A 205 -7.13 4.63 12.93
CA ASP A 205 -5.95 5.47 12.87
C ASP A 205 -6.08 6.58 11.80
N TYR A 206 -6.48 6.24 10.58
CA TYR A 206 -6.76 7.25 9.55
C TYR A 206 -7.94 8.15 9.91
N ALA A 207 -8.99 7.59 10.54
CA ALA A 207 -10.14 8.36 10.98
C ALA A 207 -9.83 9.38 12.07
N ALA A 208 -8.74 9.17 12.83
CA ALA A 208 -8.27 10.09 13.85
C ALA A 208 -7.50 11.31 13.28
N ASN A 209 -7.20 11.35 11.99
CA ASN A 209 -6.61 12.53 11.38
C ASN A 209 -7.63 13.68 11.33
N GLU A 210 -7.20 14.87 11.72
CA GLU A 210 -7.97 16.09 11.50
C GLU A 210 -8.21 16.25 9.99
N ASP A 211 -9.37 16.73 9.56
CA ASP A 211 -9.78 16.85 8.15
C ASP A 211 -9.77 15.53 7.34
N SER A 212 -9.86 14.38 8.04
CA SER A 212 -9.92 13.08 7.38
C SER A 212 -10.96 13.07 6.26
N PRO A 213 -10.65 12.53 5.07
CA PRO A 213 -11.63 12.41 4.01
C PRO A 213 -12.85 11.62 4.48
N PRO A 214 -14.07 11.94 4.01
CA PRO A 214 -15.32 11.32 4.47
C PRO A 214 -15.54 9.91 3.90
N PHE A 215 -14.49 9.08 3.96
CA PHE A 215 -14.62 7.67 3.63
C PHE A 215 -15.29 6.92 4.78
N GLN A 216 -16.13 5.96 4.42
CA GLN A 216 -16.91 5.22 5.41
C GLN A 216 -16.11 4.04 5.97
N GLN A 217 -16.22 3.85 7.29
CA GLN A 217 -15.74 2.62 7.92
C GLN A 217 -16.61 1.45 7.47
N SER A 218 -16.01 0.43 6.86
CA SER A 218 -16.73 -0.72 6.30
C SER A 218 -16.18 -2.08 6.73
N LEU A 219 -14.99 -2.14 7.32
CA LEU A 219 -14.38 -3.36 7.85
C LEU A 219 -14.40 -3.33 9.38
N PHE A 220 -14.93 -4.41 9.98
CA PHE A 220 -15.05 -4.57 11.42
C PHE A 220 -14.62 -5.96 11.85
N VAL A 221 -14.02 -6.07 13.03
CA VAL A 221 -13.89 -7.33 13.72
C VAL A 221 -15.14 -7.53 14.60
N LEU A 222 -15.88 -8.61 14.35
CA LEU A 222 -17.02 -8.97 15.18
C LEU A 222 -16.55 -9.77 16.38
N SER A 223 -16.82 -9.28 17.57
CA SER A 223 -16.43 -9.91 18.85
C SER A 223 -17.65 -10.07 19.75
N GLN A 224 -17.60 -11.03 20.66
CA GLN A 224 -18.68 -11.33 21.59
C GLN A 224 -18.22 -11.12 23.04
N VAL A 225 -19.14 -10.58 23.85
CA VAL A 225 -18.95 -10.44 25.29
C VAL A 225 -19.03 -11.82 25.94
N MET A 226 -17.92 -12.31 26.46
CA MET A 226 -17.81 -13.63 27.07
C MET A 226 -17.85 -13.61 28.61
N SER A 227 -17.63 -12.44 29.21
CA SER A 227 -17.69 -12.30 30.68
C SER A 227 -18.05 -10.85 31.06
N THR A 228 -18.87 -10.74 32.11
CA THR A 228 -19.26 -9.46 32.76
C THR A 228 -19.12 -9.57 34.29
N ALA A 229 -18.30 -10.50 34.80
CA ALA A 229 -18.19 -10.81 36.21
C ALA A 229 -17.50 -9.72 37.05
N GLY A 230 -16.67 -8.87 36.43
CA GLY A 230 -15.97 -7.81 37.16
C GLY A 230 -16.76 -6.50 37.17
N PRO A 231 -16.73 -5.72 38.25
CA PRO A 231 -17.41 -4.44 38.30
C PRO A 231 -16.76 -3.45 37.31
N GLY A 232 -17.58 -2.79 36.45
CA GLY A 232 -17.12 -1.81 35.51
C GLY A 232 -16.29 -2.35 34.33
N ILE A 233 -16.24 -3.67 34.16
CA ILE A 233 -15.50 -4.31 33.05
C ILE A 233 -16.34 -5.38 32.37
N ALA A 234 -16.02 -5.61 31.10
CA ALA A 234 -16.44 -6.77 30.33
C ALA A 234 -15.25 -7.36 29.59
N VAL A 235 -15.33 -8.64 29.23
CA VAL A 235 -14.30 -9.35 28.49
C VAL A 235 -14.87 -9.83 27.15
N LEU A 236 -14.14 -9.56 26.09
CA LEU A 236 -14.44 -10.01 24.73
C LEU A 236 -13.60 -11.25 24.37
N ASP A 237 -14.10 -12.05 23.44
CA ASP A 237 -13.41 -13.19 22.83
C ASP A 237 -12.42 -12.78 21.71
N CYS A 238 -12.04 -11.52 21.63
CA CYS A 238 -11.11 -10.98 20.65
C CYS A 238 -9.94 -10.27 21.36
N GLY A 239 -8.78 -10.89 21.34
CA GLY A 239 -7.50 -10.35 21.78
C GLY A 239 -6.53 -10.18 20.62
N HIS A 240 -5.21 -10.25 20.90
CA HIS A 240 -4.14 -10.05 19.91
C HIS A 240 -4.23 -10.94 18.68
N LYS A 241 -4.77 -12.15 18.81
CA LYS A 241 -4.93 -13.07 17.68
C LYS A 241 -6.09 -12.70 16.74
N GLY A 242 -7.02 -11.86 17.19
CA GLY A 242 -8.22 -11.48 16.44
C GLY A 242 -8.19 -10.05 15.90
N VAL A 243 -7.44 -9.16 16.55
CA VAL A 243 -7.37 -7.74 16.15
C VAL A 243 -5.97 -7.18 16.35
N SER A 244 -5.50 -6.38 15.39
CA SER A 244 -4.24 -5.66 15.53
C SER A 244 -4.38 -4.50 16.51
N VAL A 245 -3.31 -4.26 17.28
CA VAL A 245 -3.18 -3.13 18.21
C VAL A 245 -1.94 -2.29 17.92
N ASP A 246 -1.30 -2.48 16.79
CA ASP A 246 -0.04 -1.84 16.42
C ASP A 246 -0.15 -0.32 16.28
N SER A 247 -1.31 0.16 15.80
CA SER A 247 -1.60 1.60 15.65
C SER A 247 -2.44 2.17 16.77
N GLY A 248 -2.74 1.37 17.80
CA GLY A 248 -3.56 1.76 18.95
C GLY A 248 -4.59 0.70 19.34
N MET A 249 -5.28 0.94 20.45
CA MET A 249 -6.34 0.03 20.89
C MET A 249 -7.57 0.17 19.98
N PRO A 250 -8.26 -0.94 19.68
CA PRO A 250 -9.50 -0.90 18.89
C PRO A 250 -10.56 0.00 19.53
N LEU A 251 -11.36 0.64 18.66
CA LEU A 251 -12.56 1.34 19.09
C LEU A 251 -13.76 0.40 19.11
N VAL A 252 -14.62 0.52 20.11
CA VAL A 252 -15.91 -0.17 20.12
C VAL A 252 -16.90 0.65 19.29
N TRP A 253 -17.19 0.19 18.09
CA TRP A 253 -17.97 0.93 17.10
C TRP A 253 -19.38 1.28 17.59
N GLN A 254 -19.72 2.57 17.54
CA GLN A 254 -21.01 3.13 17.97
C GLN A 254 -21.39 2.86 19.44
N ARG A 255 -20.39 2.61 20.28
CA ARG A 255 -20.58 2.41 21.74
C ARG A 255 -19.56 3.29 22.50
N PRO A 256 -19.72 4.63 22.49
CA PRO A 256 -18.74 5.58 23.03
C PRO A 256 -18.45 5.41 24.54
N GLY A 257 -19.40 4.84 25.30
CA GLY A 257 -19.19 4.55 26.72
C GLY A 257 -18.39 3.25 27.01
N LEU A 258 -17.97 2.53 25.98
CA LEU A 258 -17.15 1.32 26.11
C LEU A 258 -15.77 1.56 25.52
N ARG A 259 -14.73 1.39 26.32
CA ARG A 259 -13.35 1.52 25.87
C ARG A 259 -12.64 0.16 25.86
N TYR A 260 -12.07 -0.24 24.73
CA TYR A 260 -11.18 -1.38 24.65
C TYR A 260 -9.84 -1.00 25.34
N ALA A 261 -9.59 -1.50 26.53
CA ALA A 261 -8.52 -1.03 27.40
C ALA A 261 -7.25 -1.87 27.35
N GLY A 262 -7.31 -3.06 26.76
CA GLY A 262 -6.15 -3.95 26.63
C GLY A 262 -6.52 -5.29 26.05
N ALA A 263 -5.51 -5.97 25.51
CA ALA A 263 -5.62 -7.30 24.93
C ALA A 263 -4.66 -8.27 25.63
N SER A 264 -5.09 -9.51 25.78
CA SER A 264 -4.25 -10.69 25.89
C SER A 264 -4.38 -11.50 24.62
N ASP A 265 -3.82 -12.68 24.53
CA ASP A 265 -3.81 -13.47 23.30
C ASP A 265 -5.21 -13.64 22.70
N GLU A 266 -6.17 -14.08 23.53
CA GLU A 266 -7.53 -14.44 23.12
C GLU A 266 -8.62 -13.48 23.67
N HIS A 267 -8.27 -12.57 24.57
CA HIS A 267 -9.24 -11.77 25.29
C HIS A 267 -9.01 -10.28 25.13
N GLY A 268 -10.10 -9.54 24.88
CA GLY A 268 -10.14 -8.08 24.94
C GLY A 268 -10.79 -7.58 26.21
N LYS A 269 -10.13 -6.70 26.94
CA LYS A 269 -10.68 -6.06 28.13
C LYS A 269 -11.41 -4.77 27.75
N ILE A 270 -12.71 -4.70 28.05
CA ILE A 270 -13.52 -3.49 27.95
C ILE A 270 -13.66 -2.85 29.31
N VAL A 271 -13.44 -1.55 29.40
CA VAL A 271 -13.81 -0.70 30.54
C VAL A 271 -15.10 0.02 30.19
N ILE A 272 -16.05 -0.03 31.12
CA ILE A 272 -17.33 0.67 31.03
C ILE A 272 -17.14 2.03 31.66
N GLU A 273 -17.01 3.07 30.84
CA GLU A 273 -16.75 4.45 31.30
C GLU A 273 -18.05 5.21 31.52
N ASP A 274 -19.03 5.02 30.66
CA ASP A 274 -20.34 5.64 30.73
C ASP A 274 -21.37 4.81 29.95
N GLY A 275 -22.66 4.93 30.29
CA GLY A 275 -23.75 4.24 29.62
C GLY A 275 -24.06 2.85 30.14
N SER A 276 -24.76 2.05 29.34
CA SER A 276 -25.19 0.70 29.73
C SER A 276 -24.06 -0.32 29.52
N ALA A 277 -23.83 -1.13 30.54
CA ALA A 277 -22.96 -2.30 30.43
C ALA A 277 -23.43 -3.22 29.29
N PRO A 278 -22.50 -3.82 28.55
CA PRO A 278 -22.89 -4.77 27.52
C PRO A 278 -23.39 -6.07 28.20
N ALA A 279 -24.37 -6.71 27.56
CA ALA A 279 -24.91 -7.97 28.05
C ALA A 279 -23.95 -9.14 27.75
N LEU A 280 -23.99 -10.19 28.57
CA LEU A 280 -23.32 -11.45 28.26
C LEU A 280 -23.84 -12.01 26.93
N GLY A 281 -22.92 -12.36 26.02
CA GLY A 281 -23.26 -12.83 24.69
C GLY A 281 -23.55 -11.73 23.66
N GLU A 282 -23.59 -10.45 24.05
CA GLU A 282 -23.75 -9.33 23.14
C GLU A 282 -22.59 -9.29 22.13
N LYS A 283 -22.92 -9.04 20.85
CA LYS A 283 -21.92 -8.88 19.79
C LYS A 283 -21.58 -7.42 19.62
N LEU A 284 -20.29 -7.12 19.67
CA LEU A 284 -19.74 -5.79 19.48
C LEU A 284 -18.87 -5.78 18.21
N ARG A 285 -18.83 -4.65 17.54
CA ARG A 285 -17.95 -4.42 16.39
C ARG A 285 -16.75 -3.61 16.85
N LEU A 286 -15.55 -4.07 16.50
CA LEU A 286 -14.28 -3.40 16.77
C LEU A 286 -13.71 -2.85 15.45
N VAL A 287 -13.08 -1.65 15.55
CA VAL A 287 -12.38 -0.98 14.45
C VAL A 287 -10.92 -0.81 14.80
#